data_a9f615d2039988527c79349a3e1af228
#
_entry.id   a9f615d2039988527c79349a3e1af228
#
_cell.length_a   1.000
_cell.length_b   1.000
_cell.length_c   1.000
_cell.angle_alpha   90.00
_cell.angle_beta   90.00
_cell.angle_gamma   90.00
#
_symmetry.space_group_name_H-M   'P 1'
#
loop_
_entity.id
_entity.type
_entity.pdbx_description
1 polymer ?
#
loop_
_entity_poly.entity_id
_entity_poly.type
_entity_poly.pdbx_seq_one_letter_code
_entity_poly.pdbx_strand_id
1 'polypeptide(L)'
;DRPTEEACALPTMIQGDAAMQVTTGYDTATYRKPLGVTAGIVPMNFPAMIPWGWMVPLSIACGNTVVLKASSQTPLTAMRIMELFYTEGGFPKGVVNLVTCSRVEADILLTDERVKAVTFVGTTGVGKQVYSKAAAHGKRVQAQCEAKNHALVLEDCNLEATVNAIINSTYGCAGMRLSLIHI
;
A
#
# COMPACT_ATOMS: atom_id res chain seq x y z
N ASP A 1 2.13 -13.77 4.01
CA ASP A 1 1.89 -12.78 2.94
C ASP A 1 3.21 -12.05 2.66
N ARG A 2 3.68 -12.15 1.41
CA ARG A 2 5.01 -11.68 1.00
C ARG A 2 5.35 -10.24 1.43
N PRO A 3 4.47 -9.22 1.25
CA PRO A 3 4.77 -7.87 1.71
C PRO A 3 4.92 -7.74 3.23
N THR A 4 4.24 -8.58 4.00
CA THR A 4 4.41 -8.62 5.46
C THR A 4 5.77 -9.23 5.85
N GLU A 5 6.20 -10.27 5.14
CA GLU A 5 7.54 -10.86 5.32
C GLU A 5 8.64 -9.85 4.94
N GLU A 6 8.45 -9.11 3.85
CA GLU A 6 9.34 -8.02 3.44
C GLU A 6 9.39 -6.92 4.51
N ALA A 7 8.26 -6.59 5.15
CA ALA A 7 8.23 -5.62 6.25
C ALA A 7 9.08 -6.06 7.44
N CYS A 8 9.15 -7.37 7.73
CA CYS A 8 10.05 -7.91 8.77
C CYS A 8 11.54 -7.74 8.43
N ALA A 9 11.89 -7.71 7.15
CA ALA A 9 13.26 -7.49 6.69
C ALA A 9 13.65 -5.99 6.58
N LEU A 10 12.68 -5.08 6.62
CA LEU A 10 12.91 -3.64 6.46
C LEU A 10 13.94 -3.05 7.42
N PRO A 11 14.04 -3.43 8.70
CA PRO A 11 15.07 -2.90 9.59
C PRO A 11 16.50 -3.06 9.05
N THR A 12 16.76 -4.14 8.31
CA THR A 12 18.03 -4.34 7.61
C THR A 12 18.09 -3.58 6.30
N MET A 13 16.98 -3.52 5.54
CA MET A 13 16.93 -2.88 4.23
C MET A 13 16.98 -1.35 4.29
N ILE A 14 16.54 -0.74 5.39
CA ILE A 14 16.54 0.73 5.56
C ILE A 14 17.85 1.27 6.15
N GLN A 15 18.84 0.42 6.37
CA GLN A 15 20.17 0.87 6.75
C GLN A 15 20.71 1.86 5.70
N GLY A 16 21.42 2.87 6.16
CA GLY A 16 22.06 3.81 5.27
C GLY A 16 23.41 3.31 4.78
N ASP A 17 23.93 3.98 3.78
CA ASP A 17 25.27 3.76 3.25
C ASP A 17 26.28 4.66 3.96
N ALA A 18 27.51 4.18 4.11
CA ALA A 18 28.65 4.95 4.57
C ALA A 18 29.78 4.87 3.54
N ALA A 19 30.42 5.98 3.27
CA ALA A 19 31.61 6.04 2.43
C ALA A 19 32.70 6.82 3.15
N MET A 20 33.84 6.13 3.35
CA MET A 20 35.01 6.68 4.00
C MET A 20 35.87 7.43 2.98
N GLN A 21 36.49 8.53 3.43
CA GLN A 21 37.46 9.30 2.61
C GLN A 21 36.91 9.69 1.23
N VAL A 22 35.64 10.13 1.16
CA VAL A 22 35.02 10.63 -0.09
C VAL A 22 35.84 11.79 -0.67
N THR A 23 36.42 12.60 0.22
CA THR A 23 37.53 13.51 -0.05
C THR A 23 38.40 13.56 1.18
N THR A 24 39.60 14.12 1.07
CA THR A 24 40.58 14.14 2.16
C THR A 24 39.98 14.70 3.45
N GLY A 25 39.91 13.85 4.48
CA GLY A 25 39.38 14.20 5.81
C GLY A 25 37.84 14.23 5.92
N TYR A 26 37.09 13.76 4.91
CA TYR A 26 35.62 13.70 4.96
C TYR A 26 35.07 12.30 4.73
N ASP A 27 34.30 11.83 5.71
CA ASP A 27 33.46 10.65 5.59
C ASP A 27 31.99 11.06 5.42
N THR A 28 31.23 10.27 4.69
CA THR A 28 29.78 10.51 4.50
C THR A 28 28.99 9.32 5.01
N ALA A 29 27.83 9.60 5.59
CA ALA A 29 26.88 8.57 5.99
C ALA A 29 25.44 9.03 5.71
N THR A 30 24.64 8.10 5.22
CA THR A 30 23.21 8.32 4.96
C THR A 30 22.39 7.74 6.10
N TYR A 31 21.51 8.52 6.68
CA TYR A 31 20.56 8.09 7.71
C TYR A 31 19.14 8.20 7.17
N ARG A 32 18.40 7.08 7.17
CA ARG A 32 16.98 7.07 6.80
C ARG A 32 16.14 7.40 8.02
N LYS A 33 15.18 8.31 7.86
CA LYS A 33 14.27 8.75 8.93
C LYS A 33 12.82 8.54 8.51
N PRO A 34 11.89 8.27 9.47
CA PRO A 34 10.46 8.23 9.18
C PRO A 34 9.98 9.56 8.59
N LEU A 35 8.94 9.48 7.76
CA LEU A 35 8.25 10.67 7.24
C LEU A 35 7.33 11.30 8.29
N GLY A 36 6.77 10.48 9.16
CA GLY A 36 5.77 10.88 10.15
C GLY A 36 4.41 10.22 9.89
N VAL A 37 3.35 11.01 9.73
CA VAL A 37 2.01 10.49 9.45
C VAL A 37 1.87 10.16 7.97
N THR A 38 1.42 8.95 7.69
CA THR A 38 1.08 8.49 6.35
C THR A 38 -0.41 8.15 6.26
N ALA A 39 -1.00 8.27 5.08
CA ALA A 39 -2.38 7.90 4.84
C ALA A 39 -2.45 6.74 3.84
N GLY A 40 -3.29 5.74 4.14
CA GLY A 40 -3.62 4.64 3.24
C GLY A 40 -5.09 4.72 2.82
N ILE A 41 -5.37 4.73 1.52
CA ILE A 41 -6.74 4.73 0.99
C ILE A 41 -6.93 3.45 0.20
N VAL A 42 -7.84 2.59 0.64
CA VAL A 42 -8.00 1.23 0.12
C VAL A 42 -9.35 0.99 -0.53
N PRO A 43 -9.42 0.13 -1.55
CA PRO A 43 -10.64 -0.28 -2.21
C PRO A 43 -11.38 -1.37 -1.41
N MET A 44 -12.56 -1.75 -1.90
CA MET A 44 -13.42 -2.74 -1.26
C MET A 44 -13.01 -4.20 -1.48
N ASN A 45 -12.29 -4.47 -2.57
CA ASN A 45 -12.10 -5.83 -3.11
C ASN A 45 -11.04 -6.67 -2.38
N PHE A 46 -10.16 -6.04 -1.59
CA PHE A 46 -9.16 -6.73 -0.77
C PHE A 46 -9.06 -6.11 0.62
N PRO A 47 -10.12 -6.19 1.45
CA PRO A 47 -10.23 -5.43 2.71
C PRO A 47 -9.24 -5.87 3.79
N ALA A 48 -8.64 -7.05 3.67
CA ALA A 48 -7.59 -7.53 4.57
C ALA A 48 -6.19 -7.33 3.97
N MET A 49 -5.97 -7.84 2.74
CA MET A 49 -4.63 -7.94 2.17
C MET A 49 -4.00 -6.57 1.89
N ILE A 50 -4.72 -5.67 1.22
CA ILE A 50 -4.14 -4.37 0.82
C ILE A 50 -3.82 -3.51 2.04
N PRO A 51 -4.75 -3.27 2.99
CA PRO A 51 -4.41 -2.43 4.14
C PRO A 51 -3.44 -3.10 5.11
N TRP A 52 -3.69 -4.35 5.48
CA TRP A 52 -3.02 -4.98 6.61
C TRP A 52 -1.87 -5.91 6.23
N GLY A 53 -1.87 -6.45 5.02
CA GLY A 53 -0.76 -7.24 4.50
C GLY A 53 0.27 -6.40 3.75
N TRP A 54 -0.06 -5.19 3.33
CA TRP A 54 0.81 -4.37 2.49
C TRP A 54 1.03 -2.96 3.05
N MET A 55 0.01 -2.06 3.08
CA MET A 55 0.23 -0.64 3.38
C MET A 55 0.70 -0.40 4.82
N VAL A 56 0.00 -0.98 5.80
CA VAL A 56 0.30 -0.78 7.22
C VAL A 56 1.66 -1.35 7.60
N PRO A 57 1.99 -2.64 7.31
CA PRO A 57 3.26 -3.21 7.73
C PRO A 57 4.48 -2.45 7.22
N LEU A 58 4.49 -2.11 5.92
CA LEU A 58 5.61 -1.38 5.32
C LEU A 58 5.78 0.02 5.91
N SER A 59 4.66 0.70 6.20
CA SER A 59 4.71 2.04 6.77
C SER A 59 5.23 2.05 8.21
N ILE A 60 4.69 1.18 9.07
CA ILE A 60 5.09 1.14 10.48
C ILE A 60 6.50 0.58 10.68
N ALA A 61 6.93 -0.37 9.86
CA ALA A 61 8.30 -0.90 9.90
C ALA A 61 9.34 0.17 9.53
N CYS A 62 8.96 1.18 8.76
CA CYS A 62 9.76 2.38 8.50
C CYS A 62 9.64 3.46 9.59
N GLY A 63 8.97 3.18 10.72
CA GLY A 63 8.81 4.09 11.84
C GLY A 63 7.72 5.16 11.67
N ASN A 64 6.83 5.02 10.69
CA ASN A 64 5.73 5.95 10.47
C ASN A 64 4.48 5.56 11.27
N THR A 65 3.55 6.51 11.41
CA THR A 65 2.18 6.25 11.84
C THR A 65 1.23 6.28 10.65
N VAL A 66 0.12 5.56 10.74
CA VAL A 66 -0.80 5.38 9.61
C VAL A 66 -2.21 5.83 9.97
N VAL A 67 -2.82 6.61 9.10
CA VAL A 67 -4.27 6.81 9.05
C VAL A 67 -4.81 6.01 7.86
N LEU A 68 -5.48 4.91 8.14
CA LEU A 68 -6.04 4.02 7.14
C LEU A 68 -7.50 4.36 6.87
N LYS A 69 -7.81 4.80 5.66
CA LYS A 69 -9.18 4.99 5.20
C LYS A 69 -9.69 3.71 4.55
N ALA A 70 -10.46 2.92 5.28
CA ALA A 70 -11.11 1.72 4.75
C ALA A 70 -12.25 2.06 3.79
N SER A 71 -12.60 1.10 2.94
CA SER A 71 -13.81 1.22 2.12
C SER A 71 -15.06 1.15 2.99
N SER A 72 -16.00 2.08 2.79
CA SER A 72 -17.30 2.06 3.47
C SER A 72 -18.18 0.87 3.08
N GLN A 73 -17.87 0.21 1.97
CA GLN A 73 -18.60 -0.99 1.51
C GLN A 73 -18.16 -2.27 2.24
N THR A 74 -16.91 -2.33 2.71
CA THR A 74 -16.35 -3.52 3.39
C THR A 74 -15.57 -3.12 4.66
N PRO A 75 -16.20 -2.43 5.63
CA PRO A 75 -15.48 -1.90 6.78
C PRO A 75 -15.18 -2.96 7.85
N LEU A 76 -16.01 -4.00 7.97
CA LEU A 76 -15.97 -4.94 9.11
C LEU A 76 -14.64 -5.69 9.22
N THR A 77 -14.09 -6.15 8.10
CA THR A 77 -12.79 -6.84 8.09
C THR A 77 -11.69 -5.93 8.61
N ALA A 78 -11.64 -4.69 8.14
CA ALA A 78 -10.63 -3.72 8.58
C ALA A 78 -10.78 -3.38 10.05
N MET A 79 -12.01 -3.22 10.54
CA MET A 79 -12.31 -2.96 11.96
C MET A 79 -11.88 -4.13 12.85
N ARG A 80 -12.21 -5.37 12.46
CA ARG A 80 -11.83 -6.55 13.25
C ARG A 80 -10.31 -6.74 13.33
N ILE A 81 -9.61 -6.54 12.22
CA ILE A 81 -8.15 -6.63 12.22
C ILE A 81 -7.56 -5.50 13.09
N MET A 82 -8.10 -4.29 13.02
CA MET A 82 -7.69 -3.18 13.88
C MET A 82 -7.84 -3.51 15.37
N GLU A 83 -8.95 -4.12 15.75
CA GLU A 83 -9.17 -4.59 17.11
C GLU A 83 -8.08 -5.57 17.54
N LEU A 84 -7.84 -6.62 16.75
CA LEU A 84 -6.79 -7.62 17.02
C LEU A 84 -5.39 -7.00 17.09
N PHE A 85 -5.12 -5.99 16.29
CA PHE A 85 -3.85 -5.28 16.29
C PHE A 85 -3.52 -4.67 17.65
N TYR A 86 -4.55 -4.16 18.35
CA TYR A 86 -4.39 -3.56 19.67
C TYR A 86 -4.59 -4.54 20.83
N THR A 87 -5.48 -5.53 20.70
CA THR A 87 -5.77 -6.46 21.79
C THR A 87 -4.75 -7.58 21.89
N GLU A 88 -4.34 -8.12 20.73
CA GLU A 88 -3.45 -9.27 20.63
C GLU A 88 -2.05 -8.90 20.14
N GLY A 89 -1.94 -7.93 19.23
CA GLY A 89 -0.68 -7.53 18.62
C GLY A 89 0.21 -6.65 19.49
N GLY A 90 -0.31 -6.09 20.58
CA GLY A 90 0.45 -5.27 21.51
C GLY A 90 0.98 -3.94 20.93
N PHE A 91 0.42 -3.46 19.84
CA PHE A 91 0.87 -2.21 19.22
C PHE A 91 0.49 -1.00 20.06
N PRO A 92 1.36 0.01 20.17
CA PRO A 92 1.04 1.24 20.88
C PRO A 92 -0.14 1.97 20.23
N LYS A 93 -1.00 2.56 21.06
CA LYS A 93 -2.13 3.36 20.58
C LYS A 93 -1.66 4.52 19.72
N GLY A 94 -2.37 4.76 18.60
CA GLY A 94 -2.07 5.85 17.67
C GLY A 94 -1.06 5.49 16.57
N VAL A 95 -0.41 4.32 16.61
CA VAL A 95 0.48 3.86 15.51
C VAL A 95 -0.34 3.63 14.24
N VAL A 96 -1.47 2.96 14.35
CA VAL A 96 -2.43 2.79 13.26
C VAL A 96 -3.78 3.34 13.68
N ASN A 97 -4.42 4.11 12.82
CA ASN A 97 -5.73 4.68 13.05
C ASN A 97 -6.63 4.36 11.86
N LEU A 98 -7.81 3.82 12.12
CA LEU A 98 -8.76 3.44 11.09
C LEU A 98 -9.90 4.45 11.01
N VAL A 99 -10.22 4.89 9.80
CA VAL A 99 -11.37 5.74 9.51
C VAL A 99 -12.19 5.15 8.36
N THR A 100 -13.50 5.34 8.45
CA THR A 100 -14.43 5.11 7.35
C THR A 100 -15.14 6.42 7.09
N CYS A 101 -15.06 6.93 5.87
CA CYS A 101 -15.62 8.22 5.51
C CYS A 101 -15.94 8.27 4.02
N SER A 102 -16.69 9.26 3.62
CA SER A 102 -17.00 9.55 2.22
C SER A 102 -15.73 10.00 1.48
N ARG A 103 -15.83 10.05 0.15
CA ARG A 103 -14.76 10.56 -0.71
C ARG A 103 -14.45 12.04 -0.42
N VAL A 104 -15.47 12.84 -0.15
CA VAL A 104 -15.31 14.27 0.13
C VAL A 104 -14.56 14.49 1.44
N GLU A 105 -14.92 13.76 2.49
CA GLU A 105 -14.26 13.84 3.79
C GLU A 105 -12.82 13.30 3.74
N ALA A 106 -12.56 12.29 2.90
CA ALA A 106 -11.22 11.73 2.71
C ALA A 106 -10.23 12.74 2.09
N ASP A 107 -10.70 13.80 1.48
CA ASP A 107 -9.86 14.86 0.92
C ASP A 107 -8.92 15.50 1.94
N ILE A 108 -9.29 15.51 3.21
CA ILE A 108 -8.41 15.99 4.28
C ILE A 108 -7.08 15.21 4.34
N LEU A 109 -7.10 13.92 4.02
CA LEU A 109 -5.88 13.10 3.99
C LEU A 109 -4.92 13.55 2.87
N LEU A 110 -5.45 14.20 1.83
CA LEU A 110 -4.69 14.68 0.69
C LEU A 110 -4.16 16.11 0.89
N THR A 111 -4.77 16.87 1.80
CA THR A 111 -4.51 18.31 1.94
C THR A 111 -3.86 18.70 3.28
N ASP A 112 -4.17 17.99 4.37
CA ASP A 112 -3.66 18.30 5.71
C ASP A 112 -2.14 18.19 5.77
N GLU A 113 -1.47 19.23 6.20
CA GLU A 113 0.00 19.33 6.26
C GLU A 113 0.70 18.29 7.14
N ARG A 114 -0.01 17.73 8.11
CA ARG A 114 0.51 16.67 9.00
C ARG A 114 0.72 15.35 8.27
N VAL A 115 -0.07 15.06 7.24
CA VAL A 115 0.08 13.87 6.39
C VAL A 115 1.22 14.11 5.42
N LYS A 116 2.26 13.30 5.46
CA LYS A 116 3.47 13.43 4.65
C LYS A 116 3.50 12.54 3.41
N ALA A 117 2.77 11.43 3.44
CA ALA A 117 2.66 10.52 2.31
C ALA A 117 1.26 9.94 2.20
N VAL A 118 0.86 9.64 0.97
CA VAL A 118 -0.42 8.98 0.65
C VAL A 118 -0.16 7.77 -0.21
N THR A 119 -0.70 6.62 0.21
CA THR A 119 -0.75 5.40 -0.58
C THR A 119 -2.20 5.11 -0.94
N PHE A 120 -2.46 4.92 -2.21
CA PHE A 120 -3.80 4.71 -2.77
C PHE A 120 -3.83 3.45 -3.62
N VAL A 121 -4.90 2.68 -3.48
CA VAL A 121 -5.26 1.61 -4.42
C VAL A 121 -6.72 1.80 -4.84
N GLY A 122 -6.97 1.78 -6.14
CA GLY A 122 -8.32 1.95 -6.70
C GLY A 122 -8.31 2.19 -8.21
N THR A 123 -9.39 2.77 -8.74
CA THR A 123 -9.51 3.05 -10.18
C THR A 123 -8.55 4.14 -10.65
N THR A 124 -8.14 4.06 -11.91
CA THR A 124 -7.21 5.02 -12.53
C THR A 124 -7.71 6.47 -12.48
N GLY A 125 -9.01 6.69 -12.70
CA GLY A 125 -9.59 8.03 -12.64
C GLY A 125 -9.47 8.67 -11.25
N VAL A 126 -9.74 7.90 -10.19
CA VAL A 126 -9.58 8.36 -8.81
C VAL A 126 -8.11 8.49 -8.44
N GLY A 127 -7.28 7.55 -8.87
CA GLY A 127 -5.84 7.58 -8.60
C GLY A 127 -5.15 8.83 -9.15
N LYS A 128 -5.51 9.25 -10.37
CA LYS A 128 -5.00 10.52 -10.94
C LYS A 128 -5.39 11.73 -10.09
N GLN A 129 -6.62 11.77 -9.57
CA GLN A 129 -7.08 12.88 -8.71
C GLN A 129 -6.35 12.89 -7.37
N VAL A 130 -6.23 11.71 -6.73
CA VAL A 130 -5.48 11.55 -5.47
C VAL A 130 -4.02 11.97 -5.67
N TYR A 131 -3.38 11.50 -6.73
CA TYR A 131 -2.01 11.83 -7.05
C TYR A 131 -1.81 13.33 -7.23
N SER A 132 -2.57 13.93 -8.13
CA SER A 132 -2.44 15.36 -8.44
C SER A 132 -2.69 16.23 -7.20
N LYS A 133 -3.75 15.92 -6.44
CA LYS A 133 -4.11 16.71 -5.26
C LYS A 133 -3.08 16.60 -4.14
N ALA A 134 -2.66 15.40 -3.80
CA ALA A 134 -1.67 15.20 -2.73
C ALA A 134 -0.28 15.73 -3.13
N ALA A 135 0.15 15.56 -4.38
CA ALA A 135 1.40 16.10 -4.88
C ALA A 135 1.42 17.66 -4.86
N ALA A 136 0.29 18.29 -5.20
CA ALA A 136 0.15 19.75 -5.10
C ALA A 136 0.29 20.27 -3.66
N HIS A 137 0.08 19.42 -2.66
CA HIS A 137 0.30 19.74 -1.24
C HIS A 137 1.63 19.20 -0.70
N GLY A 138 2.59 18.91 -1.57
CA GLY A 138 3.96 18.53 -1.20
C GLY A 138 4.09 17.13 -0.58
N LYS A 139 3.11 16.25 -0.76
CA LYS A 139 3.14 14.90 -0.20
C LYS A 139 3.81 13.91 -1.14
N ARG A 140 4.44 12.88 -0.60
CA ARG A 140 4.81 11.70 -1.37
C ARG A 140 3.54 10.91 -1.71
N VAL A 141 3.43 10.45 -2.95
CA VAL A 141 2.23 9.73 -3.41
C VAL A 141 2.63 8.45 -4.11
N GLN A 142 1.98 7.36 -3.71
CA GLN A 142 1.97 6.10 -4.43
C GLN A 142 0.52 5.80 -4.81
N ALA A 143 0.21 5.79 -6.09
CA ALA A 143 -1.13 5.45 -6.60
C ALA A 143 -1.03 4.18 -7.44
N GLN A 144 -1.58 3.10 -6.91
CA GLN A 144 -1.71 1.82 -7.60
C GLN A 144 -3.12 1.74 -8.19
N CYS A 145 -3.17 1.70 -9.51
CA CYS A 145 -4.43 1.74 -10.26
C CYS A 145 -4.65 0.43 -11.01
N GLU A 146 -5.52 0.47 -12.01
CA GLU A 146 -5.77 -0.66 -12.90
C GLU A 146 -4.49 -1.10 -13.61
N ALA A 147 -4.38 -2.40 -13.85
CA ALA A 147 -3.20 -3.01 -14.47
C ALA A 147 -3.50 -3.52 -15.88
N LYS A 148 -2.44 -3.63 -16.69
CA LYS A 148 -2.43 -4.23 -18.02
C LYS A 148 -1.44 -5.40 -18.03
N ASN A 149 -1.69 -6.40 -17.21
CA ASN A 149 -0.79 -7.54 -17.10
C ASN A 149 -0.86 -8.40 -18.36
N HIS A 150 0.31 -8.78 -18.85
CA HIS A 150 0.44 -9.65 -20.01
C HIS A 150 0.62 -11.09 -19.55
N ALA A 151 -0.02 -12.01 -20.26
CA ALA A 151 0.19 -13.45 -20.10
C ALA A 151 0.85 -13.97 -21.38
N LEU A 152 2.03 -14.60 -21.23
CA LEU A 152 2.74 -15.25 -22.33
C LEU A 152 2.47 -16.75 -22.27
N VAL A 153 1.88 -17.28 -23.33
CA VAL A 153 1.62 -18.71 -23.49
C VAL A 153 2.68 -19.28 -24.42
N LEU A 154 3.48 -20.23 -23.92
CA LEU A 154 4.50 -20.91 -24.68
C LEU A 154 3.90 -22.06 -25.49
N GLU A 155 4.53 -22.43 -26.60
CA GLU A 155 4.03 -23.47 -27.51
C GLU A 155 4.01 -24.89 -26.90
N ASP A 156 4.89 -25.14 -25.93
CA ASP A 156 5.02 -26.40 -25.21
C ASP A 156 4.13 -26.51 -23.95
N CYS A 157 3.21 -25.55 -23.74
CA CYS A 157 2.33 -25.52 -22.58
C CYS A 157 1.25 -26.65 -22.64
N ASN A 158 0.77 -27.05 -21.46
CA ASN A 158 -0.47 -27.82 -21.40
C ASN A 158 -1.65 -26.89 -21.69
N LEU A 159 -2.21 -27.00 -22.90
CA LEU A 159 -3.23 -26.07 -23.40
C LEU A 159 -4.47 -26.03 -22.51
N GLU A 160 -5.01 -27.18 -22.06
CA GLU A 160 -6.20 -27.24 -21.24
C GLU A 160 -5.97 -26.55 -19.87
N ALA A 161 -4.88 -26.88 -19.20
CA ALA A 161 -4.53 -26.26 -17.93
C ALA A 161 -4.30 -24.75 -18.08
N THR A 162 -3.65 -24.32 -19.18
CA THR A 162 -3.38 -22.91 -19.47
C THR A 162 -4.66 -22.12 -19.72
N VAL A 163 -5.57 -22.64 -20.54
CA VAL A 163 -6.87 -22.02 -20.81
C VAL A 163 -7.68 -21.87 -19.52
N ASN A 164 -7.75 -22.92 -18.70
CA ASN A 164 -8.44 -22.89 -17.42
C ASN A 164 -7.81 -21.85 -16.46
N ALA A 165 -6.49 -21.77 -16.41
CA ALA A 165 -5.78 -20.79 -15.58
C ALA A 165 -6.06 -19.34 -16.04
N ILE A 166 -6.05 -19.08 -17.35
CA ILE A 166 -6.36 -17.76 -17.92
C ILE A 166 -7.81 -17.37 -17.62
N ILE A 167 -8.77 -18.26 -17.87
CA ILE A 167 -10.19 -18.01 -17.60
C ILE A 167 -10.40 -17.72 -16.11
N ASN A 168 -9.88 -18.56 -15.23
CA ASN A 168 -10.01 -18.37 -13.78
C ASN A 168 -9.34 -17.06 -13.30
N SER A 169 -8.22 -16.66 -13.90
CA SER A 169 -7.52 -15.44 -13.54
C SER A 169 -8.24 -14.19 -14.04
N THR A 170 -8.81 -14.26 -15.25
CA THR A 170 -9.45 -13.11 -15.92
C THR A 170 -10.87 -12.86 -15.42
N TYR A 171 -11.67 -13.93 -15.31
CA TYR A 171 -13.10 -13.83 -14.96
C TYR A 171 -13.39 -14.24 -13.51
N GLY A 172 -12.42 -14.84 -12.82
CA GLY A 172 -12.58 -15.24 -11.43
C GLY A 172 -12.91 -14.05 -10.53
N CYS A 173 -13.80 -14.24 -9.56
CA CYS A 173 -14.28 -13.19 -8.65
C CYS A 173 -14.93 -11.99 -9.38
N ALA A 174 -15.58 -12.21 -10.50
CA ALA A 174 -16.29 -11.18 -11.28
C ALA A 174 -15.40 -9.95 -11.59
N GLY A 175 -14.13 -10.16 -11.93
CA GLY A 175 -13.19 -9.10 -12.26
C GLY A 175 -12.68 -8.27 -11.06
N MET A 176 -12.91 -8.70 -9.83
CA MET A 176 -12.39 -8.02 -8.62
C MET A 176 -10.88 -8.14 -8.46
N ARG A 177 -10.23 -9.02 -9.21
CA ARG A 177 -8.77 -9.14 -9.27
C ARG A 177 -8.23 -8.14 -10.27
N LEU A 178 -7.63 -7.07 -9.79
CA LEU A 178 -7.11 -5.98 -10.64
C LEU A 178 -5.94 -6.40 -11.56
N SER A 179 -5.33 -7.56 -11.35
CA SER A 179 -4.13 -7.98 -12.06
C SER A 179 -4.39 -8.56 -13.45
N LEU A 180 -5.51 -9.24 -13.66
CA LEU A 180 -5.95 -9.75 -14.97
C LEU A 180 -7.43 -9.41 -15.12
N ILE A 181 -7.72 -8.45 -15.95
CA ILE A 181 -9.09 -8.02 -16.24
C ILE A 181 -9.32 -8.10 -17.74
N HIS A 182 -10.49 -8.58 -18.13
CA HIS A 182 -10.93 -8.51 -19.51
C HIS A 182 -11.24 -7.06 -19.90
N ILE A 183 -10.84 -6.70 -21.06
CA ILE A 183 -11.14 -5.39 -21.66
C ILE A 183 -12.14 -5.59 -22.81
#